data_ac4fcecce7151410fdcb17bf44374826
#
_entry.id   ac4fcecce7151410fdcb17bf44374826
#
_cell.length_a   1.000
_cell.length_b   1.000
_cell.length_c   1.000
_cell.angle_alpha   90.00
_cell.angle_beta   90.00
_cell.angle_gamma   90.00
#
_symmetry.space_group_name_H-M   'P 1'
#
loop_
_entity.id
_entity.type
_entity.pdbx_description
1 polymer ?
#
loop_
_entity_poly.entity_id
_entity_poly.type
_entity_poly.pdbx_seq_one_letter_code
_entity_poly.pdbx_strand_id
1 'polypeptide(L)'
;MVSVRTAAVAAPVGDVAAVLGEGPYWVPEDDCLLWVDIHRGQLHRTYFPSGETATINLGAVSAAFPAVGGGILTAGGARLALHLPAERGEQWTTRVIAEVPARDGVRFNDAGVDPAGRVWVGSMHVDESEPLGELFRLDAGGVLTTVVKGVTVSNGLGWSPDGVRMYYVDSPMRRIDMFDYDPAAGEAFQRRVFADLSAFDGIPDGLTVDADGYVWVAMWGGGVLRRFAQDGSQDAVLEMPVSQPTSCAFGGPGMSDLYVTSASVGLTEAELRTQPLAGRLLRLHPGPVGLPSTTAYAAIPA
;
A
#
# COMPACT_ATOMS: atom_id res chain seq x y z
N MET A 1 -9.28 17.08 -22.84
CA MET A 1 -9.25 15.70 -23.38
C MET A 1 -8.27 14.93 -22.49
N VAL A 2 -8.77 13.98 -21.71
CA VAL A 2 -7.92 13.09 -20.89
C VAL A 2 -7.04 12.29 -21.85
N SER A 3 -5.74 12.39 -21.71
CA SER A 3 -4.81 11.57 -22.50
C SER A 3 -4.91 10.14 -22.01
N VAL A 4 -5.64 9.29 -22.74
CA VAL A 4 -5.48 7.83 -22.59
C VAL A 4 -4.08 7.53 -23.09
N ARG A 5 -3.10 7.51 -22.20
CA ARG A 5 -1.77 7.01 -22.56
C ARG A 5 -1.93 5.51 -22.75
N THR A 6 -1.80 5.07 -23.98
CA THR A 6 -1.75 3.65 -24.35
C THR A 6 -0.68 2.99 -23.49
N ALA A 7 -1.08 2.03 -22.66
CA ALA A 7 -0.32 1.45 -21.58
C ALA A 7 1.08 1.01 -21.97
N ALA A 8 2.05 1.34 -21.16
CA ALA A 8 3.18 0.45 -20.97
C ALA A 8 2.60 -0.94 -20.65
N VAL A 9 2.96 -1.95 -21.42
CA VAL A 9 2.41 -3.31 -21.24
C VAL A 9 2.80 -3.79 -19.84
N ALA A 10 1.80 -3.99 -18.98
CA ALA A 10 2.05 -4.54 -17.65
C ALA A 10 2.51 -5.99 -17.79
N ALA A 11 3.71 -6.29 -17.31
CA ALA A 11 4.31 -7.63 -17.35
C ALA A 11 4.29 -8.25 -15.94
N PRO A 12 4.01 -9.56 -15.82
CA PRO A 12 4.09 -10.24 -14.53
C PRO A 12 5.54 -10.32 -14.04
N VAL A 13 5.73 -10.25 -12.72
CA VAL A 13 7.01 -10.42 -12.04
C VAL A 13 6.95 -11.66 -11.16
N GLY A 14 7.93 -12.55 -11.34
CA GLY A 14 7.99 -13.81 -10.59
C GLY A 14 6.81 -14.73 -10.90
N ASP A 15 6.58 -15.75 -10.06
CA ASP A 15 5.56 -16.79 -10.28
C ASP A 15 4.49 -16.84 -9.18
N VAL A 16 4.62 -16.02 -8.13
CA VAL A 16 3.65 -15.99 -7.03
C VAL A 16 2.34 -15.37 -7.50
N ALA A 17 1.22 -16.05 -7.21
CA ALA A 17 -0.13 -15.54 -7.39
C ALA A 17 -0.83 -15.50 -6.03
N ALA A 18 -1.12 -14.31 -5.54
CA ALA A 18 -1.79 -14.07 -4.28
C ALA A 18 -3.31 -14.25 -4.40
N VAL A 19 -3.97 -14.50 -3.28
CA VAL A 19 -5.44 -14.37 -3.17
C VAL A 19 -5.81 -12.90 -3.05
N LEU A 20 -5.12 -12.18 -2.18
CA LEU A 20 -5.25 -10.73 -2.01
C LEU A 20 -3.85 -10.12 -1.88
N GLY A 21 -3.22 -9.86 -3.02
CA GLY A 21 -1.90 -9.22 -3.09
C GLY A 21 -2.02 -7.75 -2.76
N GLU A 22 -1.18 -7.23 -1.84
CA GLU A 22 -1.29 -5.86 -1.31
C GLU A 22 0.04 -5.26 -0.89
N GLY A 23 0.01 -3.95 -0.56
CA GLY A 23 1.04 -3.22 0.13
C GLY A 23 2.43 -3.31 -0.52
N PRO A 24 2.59 -3.04 -1.83
CA PRO A 24 3.90 -3.08 -2.47
C PRO A 24 4.79 -1.97 -1.93
N TYR A 25 6.02 -2.30 -1.53
CA TYR A 25 6.99 -1.36 -1.00
C TYR A 25 8.40 -1.66 -1.49
N TRP A 26 9.02 -0.71 -2.19
CA TRP A 26 10.37 -0.86 -2.72
C TRP A 26 11.43 -0.66 -1.64
N VAL A 27 12.41 -1.57 -1.58
CA VAL A 27 13.58 -1.52 -0.69
C VAL A 27 14.82 -1.38 -1.55
N PRO A 28 15.34 -0.15 -1.73
CA PRO A 28 16.43 0.12 -2.66
C PRO A 28 17.76 -0.54 -2.25
N GLU A 29 18.00 -0.70 -0.94
CA GLU A 29 19.25 -1.30 -0.42
C GLU A 29 19.38 -2.78 -0.78
N ASP A 30 18.26 -3.47 -0.96
CA ASP A 30 18.19 -4.91 -1.26
C ASP A 30 17.78 -5.21 -2.72
N ASP A 31 17.55 -4.18 -3.55
CA ASP A 31 16.93 -4.30 -4.87
C ASP A 31 15.71 -5.23 -4.85
N CYS A 32 14.82 -5.03 -3.87
CA CYS A 32 13.65 -5.89 -3.71
C CYS A 32 12.35 -5.11 -3.45
N LEU A 33 11.24 -5.75 -3.78
CA LEU A 33 9.91 -5.31 -3.42
C LEU A 33 9.35 -6.19 -2.31
N LEU A 34 8.93 -5.58 -1.20
CA LEU A 34 8.07 -6.20 -0.21
C LEU A 34 6.62 -6.08 -0.69
N TRP A 35 5.82 -7.12 -0.50
CA TRP A 35 4.38 -7.11 -0.71
C TRP A 35 3.75 -8.28 0.06
N VAL A 36 2.44 -8.28 0.24
CA VAL A 36 1.78 -9.26 1.09
C VAL A 36 0.64 -10.00 0.36
N ASP A 37 0.31 -11.20 0.81
CA ASP A 37 -0.98 -11.84 0.57
C ASP A 37 -1.76 -11.80 1.89
N ILE A 38 -2.70 -10.88 2.01
CA ILE A 38 -3.46 -10.66 3.25
C ILE A 38 -4.22 -11.92 3.63
N HIS A 39 -4.87 -12.58 2.67
CA HIS A 39 -5.70 -13.76 2.94
C HIS A 39 -4.91 -14.99 3.32
N ARG A 40 -3.68 -15.14 2.81
CA ARG A 40 -2.80 -16.24 3.20
C ARG A 40 -1.90 -15.89 4.39
N GLY A 41 -1.89 -14.64 4.83
CA GLY A 41 -1.01 -14.17 5.90
C GLY A 41 0.47 -14.29 5.53
N GLN A 42 0.81 -13.98 4.28
CA GLN A 42 2.15 -14.16 3.72
C GLN A 42 2.79 -12.82 3.41
N LEU A 43 4.07 -12.69 3.75
CA LEU A 43 4.96 -11.64 3.28
C LEU A 43 5.83 -12.20 2.16
N HIS A 44 5.89 -11.48 1.05
CA HIS A 44 6.72 -11.77 -0.11
C HIS A 44 7.84 -10.75 -0.25
N ARG A 45 9.04 -11.23 -0.61
CA ARG A 45 10.20 -10.42 -0.99
C ARG A 45 10.59 -10.83 -2.40
N THR A 46 10.31 -9.99 -3.37
CA THR A 46 10.65 -10.23 -4.78
C THR A 46 11.91 -9.47 -5.12
N TYR A 47 12.97 -10.17 -5.50
CA TYR A 47 14.30 -9.61 -5.81
C TYR A 47 14.45 -9.30 -7.28
N PHE A 48 15.20 -8.24 -7.60
CA PHE A 48 15.45 -7.80 -8.97
C PHE A 48 16.92 -7.83 -9.31
N PRO A 49 17.27 -8.14 -10.59
CA PRO A 49 16.36 -8.32 -11.72
C PRO A 49 15.79 -9.74 -11.87
N SER A 50 16.12 -10.69 -10.97
CA SER A 50 15.75 -12.12 -11.15
C SER A 50 14.25 -12.38 -11.15
N GLY A 51 13.46 -11.61 -10.40
CA GLY A 51 12.05 -11.89 -10.13
C GLY A 51 11.82 -13.04 -9.14
N GLU A 52 12.90 -13.58 -8.53
CA GLU A 52 12.79 -14.60 -7.49
C GLU A 52 12.06 -14.05 -6.28
N THR A 53 11.12 -14.81 -5.73
CA THR A 53 10.32 -14.40 -4.59
C THR A 53 10.51 -15.35 -3.42
N ALA A 54 11.00 -14.81 -2.31
CA ALA A 54 10.98 -15.48 -1.00
C ALA A 54 9.67 -15.19 -0.29
N THR A 55 9.06 -16.21 0.32
CA THR A 55 7.78 -16.11 1.03
C THR A 55 7.95 -16.49 2.49
N ILE A 56 7.41 -15.67 3.39
CA ILE A 56 7.41 -15.87 4.84
C ILE A 56 5.96 -15.92 5.32
N ASN A 57 5.59 -16.99 6.05
CA ASN A 57 4.25 -17.11 6.64
C ASN A 57 4.23 -16.40 8.00
N LEU A 58 3.43 -15.36 8.14
CA LEU A 58 3.30 -14.56 9.36
C LEU A 58 1.94 -14.74 10.06
N GLY A 59 0.99 -15.40 9.40
CA GLY A 59 -0.37 -15.64 9.90
C GLY A 59 -1.30 -14.44 9.71
N ALA A 60 -0.90 -13.25 10.14
CA ALA A 60 -1.67 -12.03 9.90
C ALA A 60 -0.71 -10.91 9.47
N VAL A 61 -0.87 -10.45 8.23
CA VAL A 61 -0.08 -9.34 7.67
C VAL A 61 -0.92 -8.60 6.62
N SER A 62 -0.88 -7.29 6.63
CA SER A 62 -1.57 -6.44 5.66
C SER A 62 -0.64 -5.39 5.02
N ALA A 63 0.49 -5.07 5.66
CA ALA A 63 1.55 -4.22 5.09
C ALA A 63 2.90 -4.57 5.71
N ALA A 64 4.00 -4.24 5.00
CA ALA A 64 5.35 -4.51 5.46
C ALA A 64 6.33 -3.42 4.98
N PHE A 65 7.24 -2.99 5.85
CA PHE A 65 8.22 -1.93 5.59
C PHE A 65 9.59 -2.31 6.14
N PRO A 66 10.69 -1.89 5.50
CA PRO A 66 12.01 -1.99 6.11
C PRO A 66 12.06 -1.11 7.38
N ALA A 67 12.67 -1.60 8.44
CA ALA A 67 12.77 -0.90 9.70
C ALA A 67 14.17 -0.29 9.92
N VAL A 68 14.23 0.91 10.49
CA VAL A 68 15.50 1.52 10.93
C VAL A 68 16.14 0.61 11.98
N GLY A 69 17.44 0.33 11.81
CA GLY A 69 18.16 -0.64 12.66
C GLY A 69 18.07 -2.08 12.16
N GLY A 70 17.38 -2.32 11.06
CA GLY A 70 17.23 -3.62 10.40
C GLY A 70 15.93 -4.35 10.73
N GLY A 71 15.63 -5.38 9.91
CA GLY A 71 14.40 -6.14 10.03
C GLY A 71 13.23 -5.55 9.23
N ILE A 72 12.06 -6.13 9.45
CA ILE A 72 10.82 -5.77 8.74
C ILE A 72 9.74 -5.44 9.77
N LEU A 73 9.18 -4.23 9.69
CA LEU A 73 7.99 -3.85 10.45
C LEU A 73 6.75 -4.25 9.65
N THR A 74 5.82 -4.95 10.28
CA THR A 74 4.56 -5.37 9.65
C THR A 74 3.36 -4.82 10.40
N ALA A 75 2.28 -4.56 9.66
CA ALA A 75 0.94 -4.39 10.18
C ALA A 75 0.13 -5.68 9.91
N GLY A 76 -0.69 -6.12 10.88
CA GLY A 76 -1.56 -7.28 10.68
C GLY A 76 -2.41 -7.59 11.90
N GLY A 77 -3.66 -8.06 11.68
CA GLY A 77 -4.61 -8.20 12.77
C GLY A 77 -4.83 -6.86 13.46
N ALA A 78 -4.48 -6.76 14.73
CA ALA A 78 -4.53 -5.52 15.53
C ALA A 78 -3.13 -5.04 15.97
N ARG A 79 -2.05 -5.52 15.34
CA ARG A 79 -0.67 -5.36 15.83
C ARG A 79 0.25 -4.78 14.77
N LEU A 80 1.18 -3.97 15.23
CA LEU A 80 2.42 -3.63 14.53
C LEU A 80 3.55 -4.44 15.17
N ALA A 81 4.27 -5.20 14.36
CA ALA A 81 5.31 -6.12 14.84
C ALA A 81 6.60 -5.96 14.04
N LEU A 82 7.72 -5.94 14.75
CA LEU A 82 9.06 -5.96 14.16
C LEU A 82 9.57 -7.40 14.09
N HIS A 83 9.95 -7.82 12.90
CA HIS A 83 10.59 -9.10 12.64
C HIS A 83 12.07 -8.87 12.37
N LEU A 84 12.91 -9.41 13.22
CA LEU A 84 14.37 -9.34 13.13
C LEU A 84 14.91 -10.66 12.60
N PRO A 85 15.86 -10.65 11.65
CA PRO A 85 16.55 -11.88 11.25
C PRO A 85 17.31 -12.43 12.46
N ALA A 86 17.16 -13.72 12.72
CA ALA A 86 17.91 -14.36 13.79
C ALA A 86 19.39 -14.48 13.43
N GLU A 87 20.26 -14.42 14.45
CA GLU A 87 21.66 -14.72 14.28
C GLU A 87 21.82 -16.21 13.88
N ARG A 88 22.51 -16.45 12.74
CA ARG A 88 22.91 -17.81 12.24
C ARG A 88 21.79 -18.73 11.71
N GLY A 89 20.80 -18.20 10.96
CA GLY A 89 19.87 -19.05 10.18
C GLY A 89 18.75 -19.69 11.01
N GLU A 90 18.53 -19.23 12.21
CA GLU A 90 17.38 -19.57 13.05
C GLU A 90 16.13 -18.74 12.68
N GLN A 91 14.99 -19.06 13.26
CA GLN A 91 13.70 -18.40 12.96
C GLN A 91 13.74 -16.90 13.30
N TRP A 92 12.98 -16.10 12.53
CA TRP A 92 12.80 -14.68 12.80
C TRP A 92 12.32 -14.43 14.23
N THR A 93 12.97 -13.51 14.93
CA THR A 93 12.48 -13.04 16.23
C THR A 93 11.42 -11.97 15.98
N THR A 94 10.22 -12.19 16.51
CA THR A 94 9.10 -11.25 16.37
C THR A 94 8.87 -10.49 17.67
N ARG A 95 8.78 -9.17 17.59
CA ARG A 95 8.48 -8.29 18.71
C ARG A 95 7.28 -7.40 18.37
N VAL A 96 6.24 -7.42 19.19
CA VAL A 96 5.12 -6.49 19.09
C VAL A 96 5.59 -5.09 19.50
N ILE A 97 5.42 -4.11 18.62
CA ILE A 97 5.80 -2.71 18.85
C ILE A 97 4.62 -1.92 19.38
N ALA A 98 3.44 -2.11 18.79
CA ALA A 98 2.21 -1.48 19.23
C ALA A 98 1.00 -2.38 18.92
N GLU A 99 -0.04 -2.25 19.71
CA GLU A 99 -1.28 -3.00 19.55
C GLU A 99 -2.47 -2.09 19.87
N VAL A 100 -3.53 -2.17 19.06
CA VAL A 100 -4.81 -1.56 19.39
C VAL A 100 -5.68 -2.56 20.13
N PRO A 101 -6.59 -2.11 21.02
CA PRO A 101 -7.55 -3.00 21.63
C PRO A 101 -8.30 -3.81 20.59
N ALA A 102 -8.27 -5.14 20.75
CA ALA A 102 -8.97 -6.03 19.83
C ALA A 102 -10.47 -5.71 19.84
N ARG A 103 -11.03 -5.57 18.64
CA ARG A 103 -12.47 -5.45 18.39
C ARG A 103 -12.86 -6.57 17.44
N ASP A 104 -13.97 -7.22 17.72
CA ASP A 104 -14.46 -8.31 16.87
C ASP A 104 -14.59 -7.84 15.42
N GLY A 105 -14.03 -8.59 14.50
CA GLY A 105 -14.05 -8.31 13.07
C GLY A 105 -13.22 -7.11 12.60
N VAL A 106 -12.50 -6.39 13.48
CA VAL A 106 -11.65 -5.26 13.09
C VAL A 106 -10.20 -5.70 12.94
N ARG A 107 -9.59 -5.37 11.81
CA ARG A 107 -8.19 -5.63 11.50
C ARG A 107 -7.51 -4.43 10.87
N PHE A 108 -6.19 -4.38 10.93
CA PHE A 108 -5.42 -3.48 10.07
C PHE A 108 -5.58 -3.84 8.60
N ASN A 109 -5.56 -2.85 7.74
CA ASN A 109 -5.61 -2.97 6.29
C ASN A 109 -4.39 -2.30 5.67
N ASP A 110 -4.54 -1.20 4.93
CA ASP A 110 -3.40 -0.54 4.30
C ASP A 110 -2.61 0.33 5.28
N ALA A 111 -1.35 0.56 4.95
CA ALA A 111 -0.43 1.35 5.73
C ALA A 111 0.58 2.07 4.82
N GLY A 112 1.17 3.14 5.34
CA GLY A 112 2.23 3.90 4.65
C GLY A 112 3.26 4.44 5.62
N VAL A 113 4.41 4.86 5.10
CA VAL A 113 5.47 5.50 5.87
C VAL A 113 5.58 6.95 5.42
N ASP A 114 5.45 7.88 6.37
CA ASP A 114 5.56 9.31 6.09
C ASP A 114 7.01 9.73 5.79
N PRO A 115 7.25 10.93 5.25
CA PRO A 115 8.61 11.40 4.93
C PRO A 115 9.57 11.43 6.12
N ALA A 116 9.06 11.43 7.36
CA ALA A 116 9.86 11.39 8.58
C ALA A 116 10.04 9.97 9.15
N GLY A 117 9.49 8.93 8.49
CA GLY A 117 9.63 7.52 8.90
C GLY A 117 8.57 7.03 9.88
N ARG A 118 7.53 7.83 10.20
CA ARG A 118 6.41 7.37 11.03
C ARG A 118 5.51 6.45 10.22
N VAL A 119 5.00 5.40 10.85
CA VAL A 119 4.07 4.49 10.19
C VAL A 119 2.63 4.96 10.42
N TRP A 120 1.90 5.07 9.34
CA TRP A 120 0.47 5.31 9.31
C TRP A 120 -0.22 4.01 8.95
N VAL A 121 -1.19 3.58 9.74
CA VAL A 121 -1.89 2.32 9.52
C VAL A 121 -3.37 2.51 9.74
N GLY A 122 -4.16 2.05 8.80
CA GLY A 122 -5.59 2.08 8.89
C GLY A 122 -6.18 0.73 9.27
N SER A 123 -7.36 0.76 9.89
CA SER A 123 -8.14 -0.43 10.19
C SER A 123 -9.49 -0.39 9.51
N MET A 124 -10.12 -1.57 9.42
CA MET A 124 -11.44 -1.78 8.84
C MET A 124 -12.15 -2.92 9.54
N HIS A 125 -13.47 -2.98 9.45
CA HIS A 125 -14.23 -4.17 9.78
C HIS A 125 -14.25 -5.13 8.59
N VAL A 126 -14.15 -6.43 8.84
CA VAL A 126 -14.05 -7.45 7.78
C VAL A 126 -15.29 -7.54 6.88
N ASP A 127 -16.44 -7.09 7.35
CA ASP A 127 -17.68 -7.03 6.56
C ASP A 127 -17.76 -5.79 5.64
N GLU A 128 -16.80 -4.85 5.75
CA GLU A 128 -16.65 -3.66 4.89
C GLU A 128 -17.90 -2.75 4.82
N SER A 129 -18.85 -2.90 5.74
CA SER A 129 -20.15 -2.23 5.70
C SER A 129 -20.29 -1.08 6.69
N GLU A 130 -19.58 -1.15 7.83
CA GLU A 130 -19.73 -0.20 8.92
C GLU A 130 -18.46 0.60 9.15
N PRO A 131 -18.55 1.90 9.50
CA PRO A 131 -17.39 2.78 9.72
C PRO A 131 -16.77 2.55 11.11
N LEU A 132 -16.35 1.30 11.39
CA LEU A 132 -15.78 0.86 12.66
C LEU A 132 -14.24 0.96 12.69
N GLY A 133 -13.63 1.26 11.56
CA GLY A 133 -12.17 1.45 11.42
C GLY A 133 -11.72 2.83 11.88
N GLU A 134 -10.42 2.94 12.01
CA GLU A 134 -9.69 4.16 12.38
C GLU A 134 -8.37 4.24 11.60
N LEU A 135 -7.85 5.46 11.42
CA LEU A 135 -6.50 5.68 10.93
C LEU A 135 -5.62 6.07 12.11
N PHE A 136 -4.50 5.36 12.26
CA PHE A 136 -3.53 5.55 13.33
C PHE A 136 -2.19 6.02 12.78
N ARG A 137 -1.40 6.67 13.62
CA ARG A 137 0.00 7.01 13.40
C ARG A 137 0.85 6.44 14.54
N LEU A 138 1.87 5.67 14.18
CA LEU A 138 2.93 5.22 15.10
C LEU A 138 4.11 6.18 14.99
N ASP A 139 4.50 6.80 16.08
CA ASP A 139 5.68 7.65 16.14
C ASP A 139 6.95 6.86 16.53
N ALA A 140 8.11 7.55 16.48
CA ALA A 140 9.40 6.94 16.81
C ALA A 140 9.50 6.46 18.26
N GLY A 141 8.64 6.93 19.17
CA GLY A 141 8.56 6.48 20.56
C GLY A 141 7.69 5.23 20.76
N GLY A 142 7.11 4.67 19.69
CA GLY A 142 6.20 3.52 19.76
C GLY A 142 4.79 3.88 20.24
N VAL A 143 4.45 5.16 20.27
CA VAL A 143 3.10 5.61 20.63
C VAL A 143 2.21 5.58 19.40
N LEU A 144 1.10 4.82 19.51
CA LEU A 144 0.07 4.73 18.48
C LEU A 144 -1.06 5.71 18.78
N THR A 145 -1.23 6.70 17.91
CA THR A 145 -2.22 7.78 18.06
C THR A 145 -3.31 7.64 17.02
N THR A 146 -4.59 7.68 17.42
CA THR A 146 -5.72 7.75 16.48
C THR A 146 -5.79 9.15 15.86
N VAL A 147 -5.81 9.21 14.53
CA VAL A 147 -5.89 10.47 13.75
C VAL A 147 -7.26 10.66 13.13
N VAL A 148 -7.85 9.59 12.54
CA VAL A 148 -9.19 9.63 11.95
C VAL A 148 -10.00 8.49 12.54
N LYS A 149 -11.28 8.78 12.90
CA LYS A 149 -12.25 7.81 13.36
C LYS A 149 -13.38 7.66 12.35
N GLY A 150 -14.10 6.53 12.42
CA GLY A 150 -15.26 6.30 11.57
C GLY A 150 -14.85 6.03 10.12
N VAL A 151 -13.81 5.21 9.93
CA VAL A 151 -13.34 4.75 8.65
C VAL A 151 -14.00 3.42 8.30
N THR A 152 -14.46 3.26 7.06
CA THR A 152 -15.13 2.03 6.63
C THR A 152 -14.09 1.03 6.13
N VAL A 153 -13.32 1.37 5.10
CA VAL A 153 -12.23 0.54 4.55
C VAL A 153 -11.03 1.45 4.33
N SER A 154 -10.13 1.50 5.32
CA SER A 154 -8.92 2.30 5.21
C SER A 154 -7.99 1.71 4.17
N ASN A 155 -7.67 2.50 3.16
CA ASN A 155 -6.80 2.16 2.05
C ASN A 155 -5.80 3.28 1.77
N GLY A 156 -5.35 3.41 0.56
CA GLY A 156 -4.27 4.20 0.02
C GLY A 156 -3.83 5.43 0.82
N LEU A 157 -2.53 5.48 1.09
CA LEU A 157 -1.86 6.57 1.82
C LEU A 157 -0.65 7.06 1.02
N GLY A 158 -0.47 8.38 0.94
CA GLY A 158 0.70 8.96 0.26
C GLY A 158 0.92 10.41 0.63
N TRP A 159 2.13 10.89 0.40
CA TRP A 159 2.53 12.26 0.72
C TRP A 159 3.05 12.96 -0.52
N SER A 160 2.81 14.28 -0.61
CA SER A 160 3.38 15.11 -1.67
C SER A 160 4.90 15.19 -1.58
N PRO A 161 5.62 15.48 -2.70
CA PRO A 161 7.08 15.56 -2.70
C PRO A 161 7.67 16.58 -1.71
N ASP A 162 6.95 17.66 -1.45
CA ASP A 162 7.30 18.67 -0.46
C ASP A 162 6.93 18.28 0.98
N GLY A 163 6.21 17.17 1.15
CA GLY A 163 5.82 16.61 2.44
C GLY A 163 4.74 17.41 3.18
N VAL A 164 4.08 18.39 2.56
CA VAL A 164 3.09 19.24 3.24
C VAL A 164 1.63 18.87 2.96
N ARG A 165 1.41 17.82 2.18
CA ARG A 165 0.09 17.24 1.91
C ARG A 165 0.12 15.74 2.13
N MET A 166 -0.96 15.20 2.68
CA MET A 166 -1.21 13.77 2.79
C MET A 166 -2.47 13.43 2.01
N TYR A 167 -2.41 12.39 1.17
CA TYR A 167 -3.55 11.84 0.44
C TYR A 167 -4.02 10.56 1.12
N TYR A 168 -5.34 10.34 1.11
CA TYR A 168 -5.94 9.23 1.83
C TYR A 168 -7.20 8.71 1.14
N VAL A 169 -7.37 7.40 1.17
CA VAL A 169 -8.56 6.69 0.65
C VAL A 169 -9.28 5.96 1.79
N ASP A 170 -10.58 6.24 1.93
CA ASP A 170 -11.56 5.35 2.54
C ASP A 170 -12.44 4.84 1.39
N SER A 171 -12.25 3.59 0.98
CA SER A 171 -12.70 3.06 -0.31
C SER A 171 -14.18 3.25 -0.61
N PRO A 172 -15.13 2.98 0.33
CA PRO A 172 -16.55 3.18 0.07
C PRO A 172 -16.96 4.64 -0.16
N MET A 173 -16.12 5.59 0.27
CA MET A 173 -16.36 7.02 0.01
C MET A 173 -16.13 7.39 -1.46
N ARG A 174 -15.51 6.50 -2.27
CA ARG A 174 -15.27 6.66 -3.71
C ARG A 174 -14.62 8.00 -4.07
N ARG A 175 -13.62 8.39 -3.28
CA ARG A 175 -12.85 9.63 -3.48
C ARG A 175 -11.46 9.49 -2.86
N ILE A 176 -10.56 10.37 -3.29
CA ILE A 176 -9.32 10.63 -2.59
C ILE A 176 -9.51 11.88 -1.75
N ASP A 177 -9.25 11.81 -0.47
CA ASP A 177 -9.19 12.98 0.40
C ASP A 177 -7.74 13.48 0.52
N MET A 178 -7.58 14.77 0.81
CA MET A 178 -6.30 15.40 1.07
C MET A 178 -6.34 16.12 2.42
N PHE A 179 -5.26 16.01 3.15
CA PHE A 179 -5.00 16.77 4.37
C PHE A 179 -3.84 17.75 4.13
N ASP A 180 -3.86 18.90 4.79
CA ASP A 180 -2.65 19.63 5.04
C ASP A 180 -1.83 18.83 6.07
N TYR A 181 -0.50 18.80 5.90
CA TYR A 181 0.37 17.95 6.69
C TYR A 181 1.55 18.71 7.25
N ASP A 182 1.78 18.60 8.55
CA ASP A 182 2.99 19.09 9.21
C ASP A 182 4.01 17.94 9.31
N PRO A 183 5.07 17.91 8.48
CA PRO A 183 6.04 16.82 8.50
C PRO A 183 6.88 16.79 9.80
N ALA A 184 7.03 17.91 10.50
CA ALA A 184 7.78 17.96 11.76
C ALA A 184 6.97 17.33 12.90
N ALA A 185 5.71 17.70 13.05
CA ALA A 185 4.81 17.15 14.07
C ALA A 185 4.21 15.79 13.67
N GLY A 186 4.13 15.48 12.35
CA GLY A 186 3.40 14.33 11.82
C GLY A 186 1.88 14.51 11.98
N GLU A 187 1.38 15.71 11.85
CA GLU A 187 -0.03 16.03 12.04
C GLU A 187 -0.73 16.25 10.69
N ALA A 188 -1.87 15.57 10.48
CA ALA A 188 -2.75 15.76 9.35
C ALA A 188 -4.00 16.53 9.78
N PHE A 189 -4.33 17.61 9.08
CA PHE A 189 -5.43 18.51 9.42
C PHE A 189 -6.10 19.08 8.16
N GLN A 190 -7.24 19.76 8.32
CA GLN A 190 -8.00 20.34 7.20
C GLN A 190 -8.37 19.35 6.10
N ARG A 191 -8.92 18.17 6.47
CA ARG A 191 -9.39 17.16 5.50
C ARG A 191 -10.37 17.76 4.49
N ARG A 192 -10.12 17.53 3.22
CA ARG A 192 -10.97 17.96 2.09
C ARG A 192 -10.90 16.98 0.94
N VAL A 193 -11.89 16.99 0.05
CA VAL A 193 -11.87 16.18 -1.16
C VAL A 193 -10.77 16.70 -2.09
N PHE A 194 -9.90 15.78 -2.52
CA PHE A 194 -8.89 16.02 -3.57
C PHE A 194 -9.44 15.64 -4.94
N ALA A 195 -10.00 14.43 -5.08
CA ALA A 195 -10.60 13.96 -6.32
C ALA A 195 -11.85 13.12 -6.02
N ASP A 196 -12.94 13.40 -6.68
CA ASP A 196 -14.17 12.61 -6.64
C ASP A 196 -14.11 11.52 -7.71
N LEU A 197 -14.19 10.26 -7.28
CA LEU A 197 -14.11 9.08 -8.13
C LEU A 197 -15.46 8.37 -8.29
N SER A 198 -16.55 8.95 -7.79
CA SER A 198 -17.88 8.34 -7.79
C SER A 198 -18.43 8.02 -9.18
N ALA A 199 -18.00 8.78 -10.20
CA ALA A 199 -18.40 8.58 -11.59
C ALA A 199 -17.59 7.51 -12.36
N PHE A 200 -16.52 6.96 -11.76
CA PHE A 200 -15.67 5.97 -12.42
C PHE A 200 -16.03 4.54 -12.01
N ASP A 201 -15.78 3.58 -12.90
CA ASP A 201 -15.88 2.17 -12.57
C ASP A 201 -14.80 1.75 -11.57
N GLY A 202 -15.14 0.77 -10.73
CA GLY A 202 -14.27 0.28 -9.66
C GLY A 202 -14.33 1.14 -8.40
N ILE A 203 -13.55 0.75 -7.41
CA ILE A 203 -13.46 1.38 -6.09
C ILE A 203 -12.00 1.78 -5.86
N PRO A 204 -11.70 3.01 -5.40
CA PRO A 204 -10.32 3.40 -5.10
C PRO A 204 -9.76 2.54 -3.98
N ASP A 205 -8.52 2.09 -4.16
CA ASP A 205 -7.80 1.18 -3.27
C ASP A 205 -6.44 1.78 -2.89
N GLY A 206 -5.33 1.05 -3.00
CA GLY A 206 -4.00 1.57 -2.71
C GLY A 206 -3.58 2.70 -3.65
N LEU A 207 -2.78 3.63 -3.16
CA LEU A 207 -2.26 4.77 -3.91
C LEU A 207 -0.77 5.01 -3.69
N THR A 208 -0.16 5.72 -4.62
CA THR A 208 1.20 6.28 -4.49
C THR A 208 1.29 7.68 -5.11
N VAL A 209 2.35 8.41 -4.81
CA VAL A 209 2.61 9.76 -5.36
C VAL A 209 3.92 9.73 -6.13
N ASP A 210 3.93 10.31 -7.34
CA ASP A 210 5.15 10.44 -8.13
C ASP A 210 5.96 11.69 -7.79
N ALA A 211 7.18 11.79 -8.33
CA ALA A 211 8.08 12.89 -8.07
C ALA A 211 7.59 14.26 -8.57
N ASP A 212 6.64 14.26 -9.51
CA ASP A 212 5.97 15.47 -9.99
C ASP A 212 4.76 15.87 -9.11
N GLY A 213 4.44 15.05 -8.07
CA GLY A 213 3.34 15.29 -7.13
C GLY A 213 1.98 14.85 -7.66
N TYR A 214 1.94 14.00 -8.68
CA TYR A 214 0.69 13.40 -9.16
C TYR A 214 0.36 12.15 -8.35
N VAL A 215 -0.93 11.95 -8.10
CA VAL A 215 -1.44 10.82 -7.30
C VAL A 215 -1.89 9.69 -8.23
N TRP A 216 -1.35 8.51 -8.01
CA TRP A 216 -1.73 7.26 -8.69
C TRP A 216 -2.58 6.43 -7.76
N VAL A 217 -3.71 5.92 -8.23
CA VAL A 217 -4.61 5.09 -7.43
C VAL A 217 -5.04 3.86 -8.22
N ALA A 218 -5.00 2.70 -7.57
CA ALA A 218 -5.56 1.47 -8.10
C ALA A 218 -7.09 1.48 -7.97
N MET A 219 -7.79 0.99 -9.01
CA MET A 219 -9.24 0.92 -9.01
C MET A 219 -9.68 -0.55 -8.98
N TRP A 220 -9.94 -1.05 -7.77
CA TRP A 220 -10.47 -2.40 -7.56
C TRP A 220 -11.78 -2.60 -8.32
N GLY A 221 -11.86 -3.68 -9.10
CA GLY A 221 -13.02 -3.97 -9.96
C GLY A 221 -13.12 -3.11 -11.22
N GLY A 222 -12.29 -2.05 -11.33
CA GLY A 222 -12.25 -1.16 -12.48
C GLY A 222 -11.20 -1.53 -13.52
N GLY A 223 -10.25 -2.41 -13.18
CA GLY A 223 -9.21 -2.89 -14.10
C GLY A 223 -8.25 -1.80 -14.59
N VAL A 224 -8.06 -0.74 -13.84
CA VAL A 224 -7.21 0.40 -14.23
C VAL A 224 -6.43 0.96 -13.04
N LEU A 225 -5.30 1.63 -13.34
CA LEU A 225 -4.75 2.68 -12.50
C LEU A 225 -5.19 4.04 -13.04
N ARG A 226 -5.49 4.99 -12.15
CA ARG A 226 -5.76 6.38 -12.52
C ARG A 226 -4.68 7.29 -11.95
N ARG A 227 -4.28 8.30 -12.71
CA ARG A 227 -3.35 9.34 -12.31
C ARG A 227 -4.06 10.68 -12.24
N PHE A 228 -3.87 11.40 -11.14
CA PHE A 228 -4.47 12.71 -10.90
C PHE A 228 -3.39 13.77 -10.72
N ALA A 229 -3.57 14.91 -11.36
CA ALA A 229 -2.71 16.08 -11.21
C ALA A 229 -2.86 16.69 -9.81
N GLN A 230 -1.96 17.59 -9.42
CA GLN A 230 -1.93 18.22 -8.10
C GLN A 230 -3.19 19.05 -7.77
N ASP A 231 -4.00 19.39 -8.76
CA ASP A 231 -5.29 20.08 -8.60
C ASP A 231 -6.49 19.12 -8.49
N GLY A 232 -6.24 17.79 -8.50
CA GLY A 232 -7.26 16.75 -8.44
C GLY A 232 -7.89 16.40 -9.79
N SER A 233 -7.49 17.03 -10.89
CA SER A 233 -7.97 16.68 -12.22
C SER A 233 -7.33 15.38 -12.72
N GLN A 234 -8.10 14.52 -13.42
CA GLN A 234 -7.57 13.29 -13.98
C GLN A 234 -6.60 13.59 -15.14
N ASP A 235 -5.37 13.08 -15.02
CA ASP A 235 -4.30 13.22 -16.03
C ASP A 235 -4.24 12.02 -16.96
N ALA A 236 -4.22 10.80 -16.40
CA ALA A 236 -4.08 9.57 -17.19
C ALA A 236 -4.87 8.39 -16.63
N VAL A 237 -5.12 7.40 -17.49
CA VAL A 237 -5.67 6.09 -17.15
C VAL A 237 -4.77 5.04 -17.79
N LEU A 238 -4.37 4.03 -17.00
CA LEU A 238 -3.61 2.88 -17.46
C LEU A 238 -4.47 1.62 -17.29
N GLU A 239 -4.76 0.94 -18.38
CA GLU A 239 -5.48 -0.33 -18.36
C GLU A 239 -4.59 -1.45 -17.80
N MET A 240 -5.17 -2.29 -16.96
CA MET A 240 -4.49 -3.43 -16.34
C MET A 240 -5.03 -4.74 -16.92
N PRO A 241 -4.19 -5.78 -17.06
CA PRO A 241 -4.62 -7.09 -17.58
C PRO A 241 -5.43 -7.89 -16.54
N VAL A 242 -5.85 -7.26 -15.45
CA VAL A 242 -6.61 -7.83 -14.33
C VAL A 242 -7.71 -6.86 -13.91
N SER A 243 -8.86 -7.36 -13.49
CA SER A 243 -9.97 -6.52 -13.03
C SER A 243 -9.75 -5.91 -11.64
N GLN A 244 -8.89 -6.55 -10.83
CA GLN A 244 -8.69 -6.17 -9.43
C GLN A 244 -7.22 -5.77 -9.16
N PRO A 245 -6.70 -4.66 -9.73
CA PRO A 245 -5.49 -4.04 -9.21
C PRO A 245 -5.79 -3.51 -7.80
N THR A 246 -4.90 -3.76 -6.84
CA THR A 246 -5.12 -3.45 -5.42
C THR A 246 -4.31 -2.23 -4.98
N SER A 247 -3.02 -2.21 -5.28
CA SER A 247 -2.14 -1.13 -4.87
C SER A 247 -1.01 -0.93 -5.88
N CYS A 248 -0.27 0.17 -5.74
CA CYS A 248 0.89 0.42 -6.59
C CYS A 248 2.02 1.15 -5.84
N ALA A 249 3.26 0.87 -6.25
CA ALA A 249 4.45 1.54 -5.72
C ALA A 249 5.51 1.71 -6.80
N PHE A 250 6.18 2.84 -6.79
CA PHE A 250 7.36 3.05 -7.61
C PHE A 250 8.56 2.31 -7.03
N GLY A 251 9.49 1.90 -7.89
CA GLY A 251 10.71 1.22 -7.52
C GLY A 251 11.65 1.01 -8.70
N GLY A 252 12.59 0.09 -8.54
CA GLY A 252 13.59 -0.20 -9.56
C GLY A 252 14.63 0.90 -9.72
N PRO A 253 15.54 0.76 -10.72
CA PRO A 253 16.58 1.75 -10.96
C PRO A 253 16.00 3.14 -11.25
N GLY A 254 16.40 4.14 -10.43
CA GLY A 254 15.90 5.51 -10.55
C GLY A 254 14.42 5.68 -10.26
N MET A 255 13.78 4.76 -9.58
CA MET A 255 12.35 4.78 -9.26
C MET A 255 11.46 4.88 -10.51
N SER A 256 11.87 4.29 -11.63
CA SER A 256 11.20 4.41 -12.93
C SER A 256 10.21 3.28 -13.25
N ASP A 257 10.24 2.21 -12.46
CA ASP A 257 9.28 1.12 -12.54
C ASP A 257 8.07 1.41 -11.64
N LEU A 258 6.88 1.06 -12.10
CA LEU A 258 5.67 1.05 -11.27
C LEU A 258 5.24 -0.41 -11.08
N TYR A 259 5.30 -0.88 -9.85
CA TYR A 259 4.84 -2.20 -9.44
C TYR A 259 3.39 -2.11 -9.00
N VAL A 260 2.58 -3.09 -9.42
CA VAL A 260 1.15 -3.13 -9.11
C VAL A 260 0.82 -4.52 -8.55
N THR A 261 0.26 -4.55 -7.37
CA THR A 261 -0.31 -5.75 -6.78
C THR A 261 -1.74 -5.96 -7.29
N SER A 262 -2.19 -7.19 -7.25
CA SER A 262 -3.54 -7.55 -7.69
C SER A 262 -4.13 -8.70 -6.88
N ALA A 263 -5.43 -8.91 -7.00
CA ALA A 263 -6.14 -9.96 -6.30
C ALA A 263 -6.81 -10.95 -7.26
N SER A 264 -7.01 -12.16 -6.75
CA SER A 264 -7.83 -13.23 -7.36
C SER A 264 -9.07 -13.57 -6.52
N VAL A 265 -9.19 -12.98 -5.33
CA VAL A 265 -10.31 -13.22 -4.42
C VAL A 265 -11.64 -12.86 -5.07
N GLY A 266 -12.65 -13.73 -4.87
CA GLY A 266 -14.00 -13.53 -5.39
C GLY A 266 -14.17 -13.76 -6.90
N LEU A 267 -13.08 -13.97 -7.66
CA LEU A 267 -13.18 -14.30 -9.07
C LEU A 267 -13.58 -15.77 -9.27
N THR A 268 -14.53 -15.98 -10.17
CA THR A 268 -14.94 -17.32 -10.61
C THR A 268 -13.85 -17.99 -11.46
N GLU A 269 -13.90 -19.31 -11.61
CA GLU A 269 -12.98 -20.02 -12.50
C GLU A 269 -13.05 -19.52 -13.95
N ALA A 270 -14.22 -19.06 -14.41
CA ALA A 270 -14.38 -18.51 -15.75
C ALA A 270 -13.64 -17.17 -15.89
N GLU A 271 -13.74 -16.29 -14.89
CA GLU A 271 -13.01 -15.02 -14.86
C GLU A 271 -11.50 -15.24 -14.74
N LEU A 272 -11.04 -16.17 -13.89
CA LEU A 272 -9.62 -16.52 -13.77
C LEU A 272 -9.04 -17.04 -15.09
N ARG A 273 -9.82 -17.79 -15.90
CA ARG A 273 -9.36 -18.23 -17.23
C ARG A 273 -9.15 -17.07 -18.20
N THR A 274 -9.93 -16.00 -18.08
CA THR A 274 -9.80 -14.79 -18.92
C THR A 274 -8.79 -13.80 -18.37
N GLN A 275 -8.41 -13.92 -17.09
CA GLN A 275 -7.47 -13.06 -16.38
C GLN A 275 -6.35 -13.88 -15.71
N PRO A 276 -5.49 -14.56 -16.50
CA PRO A 276 -4.47 -15.47 -15.94
C PRO A 276 -3.41 -14.78 -15.07
N LEU A 277 -3.39 -13.46 -15.06
CA LEU A 277 -2.49 -12.65 -14.24
C LEU A 277 -3.14 -12.14 -12.94
N ALA A 278 -4.40 -12.48 -12.64
CA ALA A 278 -5.07 -12.12 -11.39
C ALA A 278 -4.29 -12.68 -10.18
N GLY A 279 -4.04 -11.82 -9.20
CA GLY A 279 -3.21 -12.12 -8.03
C GLY A 279 -1.69 -12.00 -8.25
N ARG A 280 -1.23 -11.74 -9.49
CA ARG A 280 0.22 -11.58 -9.78
C ARG A 280 0.69 -10.18 -9.44
N LEU A 281 1.96 -10.09 -9.08
CA LEU A 281 2.69 -8.83 -9.09
C LEU A 281 2.97 -8.44 -10.55
N LEU A 282 2.62 -7.21 -10.91
CA LEU A 282 2.81 -6.65 -12.25
C LEU A 282 3.81 -5.50 -12.22
N ARG A 283 4.57 -5.33 -13.29
CA ARG A 283 5.49 -4.21 -13.50
C ARG A 283 5.19 -3.49 -14.81
N LEU A 284 5.26 -2.19 -14.80
CA LEU A 284 5.13 -1.32 -15.96
C LEU A 284 6.08 -0.11 -15.86
N HIS A 285 6.34 0.53 -17.01
CA HIS A 285 7.17 1.74 -17.11
C HIS A 285 6.25 2.90 -17.53
N PRO A 286 5.69 3.66 -16.58
CA PRO A 286 4.67 4.68 -16.90
C PRO A 286 5.25 5.97 -17.49
N GLY A 287 6.58 6.16 -17.41
CA GLY A 287 7.31 7.37 -17.79
C GLY A 287 7.66 8.27 -16.62
N PRO A 288 6.71 8.72 -15.79
CA PRO A 288 7.02 9.39 -14.52
C PRO A 288 7.84 8.49 -13.58
N VAL A 289 8.61 9.12 -12.67
CA VAL A 289 9.40 8.43 -11.65
C VAL A 289 8.79 8.65 -10.28
N GLY A 290 9.03 7.72 -9.36
CA GLY A 290 8.55 7.81 -7.98
C GLY A 290 9.45 8.64 -7.07
N LEU A 291 8.95 8.83 -5.85
CA LEU A 291 9.73 9.38 -4.74
C LEU A 291 10.61 8.27 -4.14
N PRO A 292 11.77 8.61 -3.54
CA PRO A 292 12.55 7.65 -2.78
C PRO A 292 11.74 7.02 -1.65
N SER A 293 11.90 5.73 -1.45
CA SER A 293 11.26 5.02 -0.34
C SER A 293 11.81 5.50 1.01
N THR A 294 10.95 5.56 2.02
CA THR A 294 11.31 5.97 3.38
C THR A 294 11.33 4.75 4.31
N THR A 295 12.42 4.57 5.05
CA THR A 295 12.51 3.47 6.04
C THR A 295 11.67 3.79 7.27
N ALA A 296 10.89 2.82 7.73
CA ALA A 296 10.02 2.98 8.89
C ALA A 296 10.81 3.07 10.20
N TYR A 297 10.46 4.00 11.09
CA TYR A 297 10.93 3.95 12.46
C TYR A 297 10.24 2.79 13.18
N ALA A 298 11.01 1.77 13.55
CA ALA A 298 10.59 0.82 14.55
C ALA A 298 11.19 1.30 15.88
N ALA A 299 10.36 1.82 16.78
CA ALA A 299 10.82 2.05 18.14
C ALA A 299 11.27 0.71 18.73
N ILE A 300 12.57 0.51 18.86
CA ILE A 300 13.12 -0.54 19.70
C ILE A 300 13.16 0.11 21.09
N PRO A 301 12.20 -0.17 22.00
CA PRO A 301 12.36 0.22 23.38
C PRO A 301 13.65 -0.41 23.88
N ALA A 302 14.51 0.39 24.48
CA ALA A 302 15.80 0.00 25.05
C ALA A 302 15.64 -1.15 26.07
#